data_31ca63ca8cffd183007baadaa2a90d95
#
_entry.id   31ca63ca8cffd183007baadaa2a90d95
#
_cell.length_a   1.000
_cell.length_b   1.000
_cell.length_c   1.000
_cell.angle_alpha   90.00
_cell.angle_beta   90.00
_cell.angle_gamma   90.00
#
_symmetry.space_group_name_H-M   'P 1'
#
loop_
_entity.id
_entity.type
_entity.pdbx_description
1 polymer ?
#
loop_
_entity_poly.entity_id
_entity_poly.type
_entity_poly.pdbx_seq_one_letter_code
_entity_poly.pdbx_strand_id
1 'polypeptide(L)'
;MLSLHLPIHLQRAQSGFQYEINIPWIPTPNIHYHMGVDGISSWLVVLTTFLTPLCVLISWKSIHERVKEFFILLLILETALIGVFVSLDLFLFYFFWEATLIPMALLIGMYGHGRRVYAAVKFFLYTMIASMFMLAAILWLYAKTGSFDFVTIQNAVRGGGVEGFATAGPWLFLGFFVAFAVKVPLFPLHTWLPDAHVEAPTAGSVLLAGVLLKMGTYGMLRFSLGLFPDQSRANAGWISVLALIGIIYGALVALVQPNMKKLIAYSSISHLGFVVLGIFSFTPAGLDGATFVMLAHGVSTGALFMLAGILYERRHTYEISEFGGLATPMPRYAALFLFIVLSSIGLPLLNGFVGEFLVLSGTFRTSALYG
;
A
#
# COMPACT_ATOMS: atom_id res chain seq x y z
N MET A 1 19.19 -7.05 3.03
CA MET A 1 19.67 -8.13 2.13
C MET A 1 19.19 -9.52 2.55
N LEU A 2 18.99 -9.79 3.86
CA LEU A 2 18.45 -11.09 4.33
C LEU A 2 17.06 -11.41 3.75
N SER A 3 16.21 -10.41 3.55
CA SER A 3 14.86 -10.56 2.99
C SER A 3 14.84 -11.13 1.57
N LEU A 4 15.92 -10.96 0.77
CA LEU A 4 16.03 -11.57 -0.56
C LEU A 4 16.09 -13.10 -0.51
N HIS A 5 16.44 -13.67 0.66
CA HIS A 5 16.37 -15.11 0.88
C HIS A 5 14.95 -15.66 0.63
N LEU A 6 13.92 -14.90 1.00
CA LEU A 6 12.52 -15.32 0.86
C LEU A 6 12.14 -15.66 -0.59
N PRO A 7 12.15 -14.71 -1.55
CA PRO A 7 11.72 -15.01 -2.92
C PRO A 7 12.69 -15.93 -3.68
N ILE A 8 13.97 -15.97 -3.30
CA ILE A 8 14.97 -16.83 -3.97
C ILE A 8 14.74 -18.32 -3.62
N HIS A 9 14.41 -18.60 -2.36
CA HIS A 9 14.25 -19.98 -1.87
C HIS A 9 12.78 -20.42 -1.78
N LEU A 10 11.83 -19.57 -2.18
CA LEU A 10 10.42 -19.93 -2.23
C LEU A 10 10.23 -21.06 -3.24
N GLN A 11 9.63 -22.15 -2.81
CA GLN A 11 9.35 -23.30 -3.67
C GLN A 11 8.13 -23.00 -4.56
N ARG A 12 8.36 -22.68 -5.81
CA ARG A 12 7.31 -22.27 -6.77
C ARG A 12 6.26 -23.36 -7.05
N ALA A 13 6.63 -24.62 -6.88
CA ALA A 13 5.74 -25.77 -7.09
C ALA A 13 4.81 -26.03 -5.88
N GLN A 14 5.09 -25.45 -4.73
CA GLN A 14 4.30 -25.62 -3.53
C GLN A 14 3.22 -24.55 -3.47
N SER A 15 1.96 -24.97 -3.51
CA SER A 15 0.82 -24.10 -3.26
C SER A 15 0.67 -23.82 -1.76
N GLY A 16 0.24 -22.59 -1.39
CA GLY A 16 0.03 -22.20 -0.01
C GLY A 16 1.17 -21.34 0.55
N PHE A 17 1.20 -21.23 1.88
CA PHE A 17 2.20 -20.44 2.58
C PHE A 17 3.44 -21.26 2.87
N GLN A 18 4.58 -20.59 2.99
CA GLN A 18 5.86 -21.20 3.32
C GLN A 18 6.52 -20.41 4.44
N TYR A 19 7.53 -21.01 5.08
CA TYR A 19 8.17 -20.45 6.28
C TYR A 19 7.17 -20.16 7.39
N GLU A 20 6.16 -21.03 7.51
CA GLU A 20 5.11 -20.86 8.51
C GLU A 20 5.62 -21.07 9.93
N ILE A 21 5.21 -20.15 10.81
CA ILE A 21 5.38 -20.24 12.25
C ILE A 21 3.99 -20.09 12.84
N ASN A 22 3.51 -21.09 13.58
CA ASN A 22 2.21 -21.05 14.24
C ASN A 22 2.37 -21.41 15.71
N ILE A 23 2.32 -20.42 16.59
CA ILE A 23 2.48 -20.57 18.04
C ILE A 23 1.24 -19.99 18.73
N PRO A 24 0.57 -20.74 19.63
CA PRO A 24 -0.50 -20.18 20.45
C PRO A 24 0.03 -18.99 21.25
N TRP A 25 -0.61 -17.82 21.11
CA TRP A 25 -0.19 -16.60 21.78
C TRP A 25 -1.12 -16.24 22.94
N ILE A 26 -2.42 -16.10 22.65
CA ILE A 26 -3.43 -15.79 23.67
C ILE A 26 -4.48 -16.90 23.64
N PRO A 27 -4.55 -17.76 24.69
CA PRO A 27 -5.43 -18.93 24.70
C PRO A 27 -6.93 -18.58 24.59
N THR A 28 -7.33 -17.46 25.19
CA THR A 28 -8.69 -16.93 25.11
C THR A 28 -8.60 -15.47 24.77
N PRO A 29 -9.04 -15.06 23.57
CA PRO A 29 -9.94 -15.72 22.60
C PRO A 29 -9.27 -16.57 21.49
N ASN A 30 -8.23 -17.32 21.73
CA ASN A 30 -7.55 -18.22 20.77
C ASN A 30 -6.87 -17.47 19.61
N ILE A 31 -5.96 -16.57 19.97
CA ILE A 31 -5.14 -15.82 19.01
C ILE A 31 -3.79 -16.55 18.86
N HIS A 32 -3.38 -16.72 17.61
CA HIS A 32 -2.12 -17.35 17.27
C HIS A 32 -1.12 -16.34 16.71
N TYR A 33 0.14 -16.48 17.13
CA TYR A 33 1.25 -15.89 16.40
C TYR A 33 1.50 -16.75 15.15
N HIS A 34 0.62 -16.56 14.15
CA HIS A 34 0.67 -17.31 12.90
C HIS A 34 1.17 -16.41 11.80
N MET A 35 2.35 -16.72 11.30
CA MET A 35 3.02 -16.01 10.21
C MET A 35 3.43 -16.96 9.11
N GLY A 36 3.42 -16.47 7.87
CA GLY A 36 3.88 -17.20 6.71
C GLY A 36 4.02 -16.27 5.50
N VAL A 37 4.70 -16.73 4.49
CA VAL A 37 4.93 -15.97 3.25
C VAL A 37 4.52 -16.76 2.03
N ASP A 38 4.15 -16.04 0.98
CA ASP A 38 3.92 -16.56 -0.37
C ASP A 38 4.57 -15.67 -1.43
N GLY A 39 4.29 -15.93 -2.69
CA GLY A 39 4.86 -15.18 -3.81
C GLY A 39 4.56 -13.68 -3.79
N ILE A 40 3.43 -13.25 -3.23
CA ILE A 40 3.04 -11.84 -3.15
C ILE A 40 3.69 -11.17 -1.94
N SER A 41 3.50 -11.75 -0.75
CA SER A 41 3.99 -11.17 0.51
C SER A 41 5.52 -11.11 0.56
N SER A 42 6.23 -12.11 0.02
CA SER A 42 7.69 -12.12 0.00
C SER A 42 8.30 -10.90 -0.71
N TRP A 43 7.74 -10.50 -1.86
CA TRP A 43 8.21 -9.32 -2.58
C TRP A 43 7.86 -8.00 -1.89
N LEU A 44 6.73 -7.93 -1.17
CA LEU A 44 6.36 -6.76 -0.38
C LEU A 44 7.26 -6.61 0.86
N VAL A 45 7.66 -7.72 1.47
CA VAL A 45 8.69 -7.72 2.52
C VAL A 45 10.03 -7.23 1.97
N VAL A 46 10.46 -7.72 0.81
CA VAL A 46 11.70 -7.25 0.15
C VAL A 46 11.61 -5.75 -0.15
N LEU A 47 10.50 -5.27 -0.69
CA LEU A 47 10.30 -3.85 -0.98
C LEU A 47 10.41 -3.00 0.31
N THR A 48 9.81 -3.45 1.41
CA THR A 48 9.86 -2.76 2.70
C THR A 48 11.30 -2.66 3.21
N THR A 49 11.99 -3.79 3.28
CA THR A 49 13.38 -3.86 3.76
C THR A 49 14.40 -3.24 2.80
N PHE A 50 14.05 -3.03 1.54
CA PHE A 50 14.85 -2.26 0.58
C PHE A 50 14.70 -0.76 0.78
N LEU A 51 13.47 -0.27 0.98
CA LEU A 51 13.21 1.17 1.11
C LEU A 51 13.64 1.73 2.48
N THR A 52 13.53 0.96 3.56
CA THR A 52 13.86 1.47 4.90
C THR A 52 15.31 1.90 5.07
N PRO A 53 16.33 1.14 4.65
CA PRO A 53 17.72 1.61 4.67
C PRO A 53 17.94 2.89 3.85
N LEU A 54 17.27 3.03 2.71
CA LEU A 54 17.33 4.25 1.91
C LEU A 54 16.69 5.43 2.65
N CYS A 55 15.59 5.20 3.39
CA CYS A 55 15.00 6.20 4.28
C CYS A 55 15.94 6.61 5.40
N VAL A 56 16.68 5.68 6.00
CA VAL A 56 17.70 5.98 6.99
C VAL A 56 18.81 6.85 6.37
N LEU A 57 19.29 6.47 5.20
CA LEU A 57 20.39 7.19 4.53
C LEU A 57 19.98 8.62 4.14
N ILE A 58 18.80 8.82 3.57
CA ILE A 58 18.34 10.16 3.17
C ILE A 58 18.07 11.06 4.38
N SER A 59 17.71 10.46 5.52
CA SER A 59 17.42 11.19 6.76
C SER A 59 18.65 11.46 7.61
N TRP A 60 19.80 10.88 7.26
CA TRP A 60 21.00 10.91 8.09
C TRP A 60 21.49 12.33 8.44
N LYS A 61 21.35 13.24 7.48
CA LYS A 61 21.76 14.64 7.62
C LYS A 61 20.61 15.64 7.67
N SER A 62 19.39 15.21 7.41
CA SER A 62 18.24 16.13 7.37
C SER A 62 17.49 16.22 8.71
N ILE A 63 17.67 15.24 9.59
CA ILE A 63 17.04 15.23 10.90
C ILE A 63 18.07 15.63 11.96
N HIS A 64 17.83 16.79 12.59
CA HIS A 64 18.72 17.36 13.61
C HIS A 64 18.11 17.34 15.02
N GLU A 65 16.79 17.34 15.13
CA GLU A 65 16.09 17.31 16.39
C GLU A 65 15.48 15.94 16.66
N ARG A 66 15.53 15.48 17.91
CA ARG A 66 14.96 14.20 18.35
C ARG A 66 15.34 13.03 17.43
N VAL A 67 16.60 12.97 17.03
CA VAL A 67 17.13 12.01 16.05
C VAL A 67 16.86 10.57 16.47
N LYS A 68 17.01 10.27 17.78
CA LYS A 68 16.78 8.93 18.32
C LYS A 68 15.33 8.49 18.14
N GLU A 69 14.39 9.35 18.47
CA GLU A 69 12.95 9.06 18.35
C GLU A 69 12.54 8.86 16.89
N PHE A 70 13.11 9.66 15.97
CA PHE A 70 12.84 9.52 14.54
C PHE A 70 13.20 8.12 14.03
N PHE A 71 14.42 7.65 14.31
CA PHE A 71 14.86 6.34 13.84
C PHE A 71 14.16 5.19 14.56
N ILE A 72 13.79 5.35 15.84
CA ILE A 72 12.95 4.37 16.54
C ILE A 72 11.59 4.24 15.86
N LEU A 73 10.91 5.38 15.54
CA LEU A 73 9.62 5.36 14.85
C LEU A 73 9.74 4.73 13.46
N LEU A 74 10.83 4.99 12.74
CA LEU A 74 11.08 4.40 11.43
C LEU A 74 11.21 2.88 11.48
N LEU A 75 11.94 2.34 12.46
CA LEU A 75 12.15 0.90 12.64
C LEU A 75 10.90 0.20 13.19
N ILE A 76 10.15 0.84 14.09
CA ILE A 76 8.85 0.33 14.53
C ILE A 76 7.88 0.25 13.34
N LEU A 77 7.88 1.27 12.49
CA LEU A 77 7.05 1.29 11.29
C LEU A 77 7.44 0.17 10.32
N GLU A 78 8.73 -0.06 10.07
CA GLU A 78 9.21 -1.19 9.26
C GLU A 78 8.72 -2.52 9.80
N THR A 79 8.89 -2.73 11.11
CA THR A 79 8.45 -3.97 11.79
C THR A 79 6.95 -4.18 11.63
N ALA A 80 6.14 -3.14 11.84
CA ALA A 80 4.70 -3.21 11.68
C ALA A 80 4.28 -3.50 10.23
N LEU A 81 4.95 -2.88 9.25
CA LEU A 81 4.70 -3.12 7.81
C LEU A 81 5.01 -4.57 7.41
N ILE A 82 6.14 -5.11 7.86
CA ILE A 82 6.47 -6.52 7.63
C ILE A 82 5.42 -7.41 8.28
N GLY A 83 5.03 -7.11 9.53
CA GLY A 83 4.02 -7.84 10.26
C GLY A 83 2.68 -7.94 9.50
N VAL A 84 2.24 -6.85 8.85
CA VAL A 84 1.03 -6.86 8.01
C VAL A 84 1.13 -7.86 6.85
N PHE A 85 2.28 -7.94 6.18
CA PHE A 85 2.42 -8.80 4.99
C PHE A 85 2.61 -10.27 5.31
N VAL A 86 3.05 -10.61 6.53
CA VAL A 86 3.34 -11.99 6.90
C VAL A 86 2.29 -12.60 7.84
N SER A 87 1.38 -11.82 8.40
CA SER A 87 0.35 -12.31 9.32
C SER A 87 -0.70 -13.16 8.62
N LEU A 88 -0.94 -14.35 9.15
CA LEU A 88 -1.96 -15.30 8.73
C LEU A 88 -3.09 -15.46 9.77
N ASP A 89 -2.98 -14.84 10.92
CA ASP A 89 -4.05 -14.65 11.89
C ASP A 89 -4.66 -13.25 11.68
N LEU A 90 -5.99 -13.16 11.56
CA LEU A 90 -6.68 -11.89 11.25
C LEU A 90 -6.57 -10.87 12.38
N PHE A 91 -6.49 -11.33 13.65
CA PHE A 91 -6.28 -10.41 14.76
C PHE A 91 -4.85 -9.88 14.77
N LEU A 92 -3.87 -10.73 14.51
CA LEU A 92 -2.48 -10.35 14.38
C LEU A 92 -2.27 -9.39 13.17
N PHE A 93 -2.93 -9.67 12.06
CA PHE A 93 -2.96 -8.77 10.90
C PHE A 93 -3.51 -7.39 11.28
N TYR A 94 -4.66 -7.34 11.98
CA TYR A 94 -5.26 -6.08 12.43
C TYR A 94 -4.35 -5.35 13.42
N PHE A 95 -3.72 -6.06 14.34
CA PHE A 95 -2.75 -5.49 15.28
C PHE A 95 -1.61 -4.77 14.55
N PHE A 96 -0.96 -5.42 13.58
CA PHE A 96 0.10 -4.80 12.82
C PHE A 96 -0.40 -3.69 11.90
N TRP A 97 -1.60 -3.83 11.36
CA TRP A 97 -2.26 -2.77 10.57
C TRP A 97 -2.40 -1.48 11.38
N GLU A 98 -2.93 -1.55 12.57
CA GLU A 98 -3.06 -0.41 13.49
C GLU A 98 -1.69 0.08 13.99
N ALA A 99 -0.76 -0.81 14.25
CA ALA A 99 0.57 -0.47 14.70
C ALA A 99 1.36 0.39 13.70
N THR A 100 0.97 0.41 12.42
CA THR A 100 1.56 1.34 11.42
C THR A 100 1.09 2.78 11.59
N LEU A 101 -0.08 3.02 12.18
CA LEU A 101 -0.70 4.35 12.22
C LEU A 101 0.02 5.29 13.17
N ILE A 102 0.36 4.80 14.37
CA ILE A 102 0.98 5.63 15.41
C ILE A 102 2.34 6.16 14.97
N PRO A 103 3.32 5.31 14.54
CA PRO A 103 4.63 5.82 14.13
C PRO A 103 4.53 6.72 12.91
N MET A 104 3.65 6.43 11.94
CA MET A 104 3.49 7.30 10.78
C MET A 104 2.86 8.65 11.16
N ALA A 105 1.82 8.67 11.99
CA ALA A 105 1.21 9.92 12.46
C ALA A 105 2.21 10.77 13.26
N LEU A 106 3.06 10.14 14.08
CA LEU A 106 4.11 10.83 14.82
C LEU A 106 5.22 11.35 13.89
N LEU A 107 5.63 10.57 12.88
CA LEU A 107 6.57 11.03 11.86
C LEU A 107 6.04 12.27 11.13
N ILE A 108 4.77 12.28 10.73
CA ILE A 108 4.13 13.45 10.09
C ILE A 108 4.02 14.61 11.09
N GLY A 109 3.49 14.37 12.28
CA GLY A 109 3.15 15.42 13.24
C GLY A 109 4.35 16.06 13.92
N MET A 110 5.42 15.33 14.17
CA MET A 110 6.62 15.80 14.86
C MET A 110 7.69 16.35 13.91
N TYR A 111 7.92 15.67 12.79
CA TYR A 111 8.99 15.96 11.85
C TYR A 111 8.51 16.55 10.51
N GLY A 112 7.21 16.73 10.37
CA GLY A 112 6.59 17.33 9.19
C GLY A 112 6.72 18.85 9.16
N HIS A 113 6.23 19.45 8.07
CA HIS A 113 6.28 20.89 7.80
C HIS A 113 4.87 21.50 7.85
N GLY A 114 4.78 22.81 7.79
CA GLY A 114 3.52 23.55 7.62
C GLY A 114 2.39 23.11 8.56
N ARG A 115 1.31 22.58 7.99
CA ARG A 115 0.12 22.11 8.72
C ARG A 115 0.24 20.66 9.20
N ARG A 116 1.41 20.26 9.65
CA ARG A 116 1.77 18.87 10.02
C ARG A 116 0.81 18.19 11.00
N VAL A 117 0.31 18.94 12.02
CA VAL A 117 -0.63 18.38 13.00
C VAL A 117 -1.98 18.07 12.36
N TYR A 118 -2.50 18.96 11.51
CA TYR A 118 -3.72 18.70 10.75
C TYR A 118 -3.59 17.48 9.85
N ALA A 119 -2.49 17.38 9.12
CA ALA A 119 -2.24 16.25 8.23
C ALA A 119 -2.11 14.93 8.99
N ALA A 120 -1.40 14.92 10.13
CA ALA A 120 -1.26 13.74 10.99
C ALA A 120 -2.60 13.28 11.56
N VAL A 121 -3.41 14.21 12.10
CA VAL A 121 -4.73 13.90 12.64
C VAL A 121 -5.69 13.43 11.55
N LYS A 122 -5.70 14.08 10.38
CA LYS A 122 -6.51 13.66 9.23
C LYS A 122 -6.14 12.27 8.77
N PHE A 123 -4.85 11.98 8.59
CA PHE A 123 -4.36 10.64 8.24
C PHE A 123 -4.82 9.60 9.26
N PHE A 124 -4.58 9.86 10.55
CA PHE A 124 -4.91 8.94 11.64
C PHE A 124 -6.41 8.65 11.70
N LEU A 125 -7.24 9.70 11.76
CA LEU A 125 -8.70 9.54 11.88
C LEU A 125 -9.31 8.84 10.64
N TYR A 126 -8.87 9.22 9.43
CA TYR A 126 -9.37 8.60 8.19
C TYR A 126 -9.13 7.09 8.18
N THR A 127 -7.90 6.70 8.50
CA THR A 127 -7.50 5.28 8.45
C THR A 127 -8.04 4.49 9.63
N MET A 128 -8.06 5.05 10.84
CA MET A 128 -8.58 4.39 12.04
C MET A 128 -10.11 4.13 11.93
N ILE A 129 -10.89 5.15 11.53
CA ILE A 129 -12.35 4.97 11.41
C ILE A 129 -12.68 3.89 10.37
N ALA A 130 -11.97 3.87 9.24
CA ALA A 130 -12.17 2.85 8.22
C ALA A 130 -11.82 1.45 8.72
N SER A 131 -10.72 1.30 9.48
CA SER A 131 -10.29 -0.01 9.99
C SER A 131 -11.18 -0.57 11.10
N MET A 132 -11.96 0.27 11.81
CA MET A 132 -12.97 -0.20 12.77
C MET A 132 -14.04 -1.08 12.11
N PHE A 133 -14.42 -0.80 10.86
CA PHE A 133 -15.36 -1.67 10.13
C PHE A 133 -14.73 -3.03 9.81
N MET A 134 -13.44 -3.06 9.49
CA MET A 134 -12.70 -4.31 9.30
C MET A 134 -12.62 -5.10 10.62
N LEU A 135 -12.34 -4.43 11.74
CA LEU A 135 -12.32 -5.10 13.06
C LEU A 135 -13.68 -5.73 13.38
N ALA A 136 -14.78 -5.00 13.15
CA ALA A 136 -16.13 -5.54 13.38
C ALA A 136 -16.37 -6.80 12.54
N ALA A 137 -15.93 -6.81 11.28
CA ALA A 137 -16.02 -7.97 10.40
C ALA A 137 -15.15 -9.15 10.89
N ILE A 138 -13.93 -8.88 11.36
CA ILE A 138 -13.04 -9.89 11.94
C ILE A 138 -13.67 -10.53 13.18
N LEU A 139 -14.22 -9.72 14.08
CA LEU A 139 -14.88 -10.20 15.30
C LEU A 139 -16.13 -11.03 14.99
N TRP A 140 -16.90 -10.67 13.97
CA TRP A 140 -18.05 -11.47 13.51
C TRP A 140 -17.59 -12.82 12.96
N LEU A 141 -16.54 -12.85 12.13
CA LEU A 141 -15.97 -14.11 11.62
C LEU A 141 -15.51 -14.99 12.76
N TYR A 142 -14.78 -14.43 13.73
CA TYR A 142 -14.38 -15.16 14.94
C TYR A 142 -15.56 -15.72 15.71
N ALA A 143 -16.59 -14.93 15.96
CA ALA A 143 -17.79 -15.36 16.69
C ALA A 143 -18.50 -16.55 16.04
N LYS A 144 -18.37 -16.69 14.71
CA LYS A 144 -19.01 -17.78 13.95
C LYS A 144 -18.09 -18.97 13.70
N THR A 145 -16.78 -18.77 13.64
CA THR A 145 -15.82 -19.85 13.32
C THR A 145 -15.02 -20.32 14.54
N GLY A 146 -14.96 -19.53 15.62
CA GLY A 146 -14.12 -19.80 16.81
C GLY A 146 -12.63 -19.62 16.54
N SER A 147 -12.22 -19.05 15.41
CA SER A 147 -10.82 -18.90 15.01
C SER A 147 -10.55 -17.56 14.34
N PHE A 148 -9.34 -17.03 14.52
CA PHE A 148 -8.80 -15.90 13.76
C PHE A 148 -7.90 -16.36 12.62
N ASP A 149 -7.59 -17.64 12.53
CA ASP A 149 -6.71 -18.17 11.48
C ASP A 149 -7.32 -18.02 10.09
N PHE A 150 -6.58 -17.35 9.20
CA PHE A 150 -7.04 -17.03 7.85
C PHE A 150 -7.40 -18.28 7.04
N VAL A 151 -6.57 -19.32 7.10
CA VAL A 151 -6.78 -20.54 6.31
C VAL A 151 -8.01 -21.30 6.80
N THR A 152 -8.17 -21.40 8.12
CA THR A 152 -9.33 -22.02 8.76
C THR A 152 -10.63 -21.29 8.38
N ILE A 153 -10.66 -19.97 8.49
CA ILE A 153 -11.83 -19.15 8.13
C ILE A 153 -12.13 -19.28 6.62
N GLN A 154 -11.09 -19.21 5.77
CA GLN A 154 -11.25 -19.35 4.33
C GLN A 154 -11.90 -20.69 3.95
N ASN A 155 -11.43 -21.78 4.56
CA ASN A 155 -11.99 -23.11 4.32
C ASN A 155 -13.43 -23.23 4.84
N ALA A 156 -13.73 -22.67 6.01
CA ALA A 156 -15.08 -22.66 6.55
C ALA A 156 -16.06 -21.89 5.67
N VAL A 157 -15.66 -20.71 5.19
CA VAL A 157 -16.48 -19.89 4.26
C VAL A 157 -16.69 -20.60 2.94
N ARG A 158 -15.65 -21.14 2.33
CA ARG A 158 -15.75 -21.86 1.04
C ARG A 158 -16.55 -23.15 1.14
N GLY A 159 -16.45 -23.84 2.28
CA GLY A 159 -17.23 -25.05 2.56
C GLY A 159 -18.70 -24.79 2.94
N GLY A 160 -19.14 -23.54 3.01
CA GLY A 160 -20.51 -23.18 3.42
C GLY A 160 -20.79 -23.43 4.90
N GLY A 161 -19.77 -23.70 5.73
CA GLY A 161 -19.89 -24.05 7.16
C GLY A 161 -20.11 -22.85 8.09
N VAL A 162 -20.18 -21.62 7.58
CA VAL A 162 -20.35 -20.42 8.42
C VAL A 162 -21.83 -20.00 8.42
N GLU A 163 -22.49 -20.25 9.53
CA GLU A 163 -23.90 -19.90 9.71
C GLU A 163 -24.14 -18.38 9.56
N GLY A 164 -25.13 -18.00 8.73
CA GLY A 164 -25.51 -16.61 8.49
C GLY A 164 -24.57 -15.87 7.52
N PHE A 165 -23.57 -16.53 6.95
CA PHE A 165 -22.63 -15.89 6.04
C PHE A 165 -23.29 -15.36 4.77
N ALA A 166 -24.32 -16.05 4.24
CA ALA A 166 -25.04 -15.59 3.05
C ALA A 166 -25.63 -14.18 3.23
N THR A 167 -26.15 -13.87 4.42
CA THR A 167 -26.72 -12.54 4.74
C THR A 167 -25.68 -11.54 5.19
N ALA A 168 -24.70 -11.97 5.98
CA ALA A 168 -23.67 -11.10 6.53
C ALA A 168 -22.53 -10.82 5.54
N GLY A 169 -22.22 -11.75 4.63
CA GLY A 169 -21.07 -11.69 3.71
C GLY A 169 -20.91 -10.38 2.96
N PRO A 170 -21.97 -9.78 2.38
CA PRO A 170 -21.88 -8.47 1.74
C PRO A 170 -21.40 -7.35 2.69
N TRP A 171 -21.87 -7.34 3.93
CA TRP A 171 -21.48 -6.35 4.94
C TRP A 171 -20.06 -6.57 5.46
N LEU A 172 -19.66 -7.84 5.64
CA LEU A 172 -18.31 -8.22 6.02
C LEU A 172 -17.31 -7.82 4.93
N PHE A 173 -17.62 -8.13 3.67
CA PHE A 173 -16.85 -7.68 2.52
C PHE A 173 -16.70 -6.16 2.50
N LEU A 174 -17.80 -5.43 2.69
CA LEU A 174 -17.79 -3.97 2.71
C LEU A 174 -16.93 -3.42 3.85
N GLY A 175 -16.95 -4.04 5.03
CA GLY A 175 -16.11 -3.66 6.18
C GLY A 175 -14.60 -3.78 5.86
N PHE A 176 -14.17 -4.89 5.27
CA PHE A 176 -12.80 -5.06 4.79
C PHE A 176 -12.48 -4.11 3.64
N PHE A 177 -13.40 -4.02 2.66
CA PHE A 177 -13.19 -3.19 1.47
C PHE A 177 -13.01 -1.71 1.79
N VAL A 178 -13.82 -1.14 2.70
CA VAL A 178 -13.71 0.27 3.11
C VAL A 178 -12.36 0.55 3.76
N ALA A 179 -11.89 -0.34 4.65
CA ALA A 179 -10.57 -0.19 5.27
C ALA A 179 -9.45 -0.19 4.21
N PHE A 180 -9.53 -1.11 3.25
CA PHE A 180 -8.54 -1.20 2.18
C PHE A 180 -8.66 -0.04 1.19
N ALA A 181 -9.87 0.37 0.80
CA ALA A 181 -10.12 1.47 -0.11
C ALA A 181 -9.62 2.83 0.42
N VAL A 182 -9.78 3.07 1.72
CA VAL A 182 -9.18 4.25 2.37
C VAL A 182 -7.67 4.18 2.33
N LYS A 183 -7.08 3.02 2.58
CA LYS A 183 -5.62 2.85 2.64
C LYS A 183 -4.97 2.93 1.26
N VAL A 184 -5.64 2.44 0.19
CA VAL A 184 -5.19 2.47 -1.22
C VAL A 184 -5.09 3.88 -1.80
N PRO A 185 -5.63 4.82 -1.42
CA PRO A 185 -6.64 5.86 -1.43
C PRO A 185 -7.55 5.85 -2.70
N LEU A 186 -8.51 4.97 -2.72
CA LEU A 186 -9.46 4.88 -3.82
C LEU A 186 -10.38 6.12 -3.84
N PHE A 187 -10.72 6.63 -5.04
CA PHE A 187 -11.71 7.71 -5.15
C PHE A 187 -13.08 7.27 -4.58
N PRO A 188 -13.77 8.10 -3.78
CA PRO A 188 -13.44 9.46 -3.31
C PRO A 188 -12.67 9.51 -1.96
N LEU A 189 -12.21 8.38 -1.42
CA LEU A 189 -11.62 8.23 -0.09
C LEU A 189 -10.12 8.65 -0.02
N HIS A 190 -9.63 9.42 -1.00
CA HIS A 190 -8.21 9.71 -1.24
C HIS A 190 -7.70 11.00 -0.59
N THR A 191 -8.58 11.87 -0.08
CA THR A 191 -8.26 13.27 0.24
C THR A 191 -7.23 13.44 1.38
N TRP A 192 -6.99 12.42 2.17
CA TRP A 192 -5.99 12.43 3.23
C TRP A 192 -4.55 12.32 2.69
N LEU A 193 -4.36 11.64 1.53
CA LEU A 193 -3.06 11.29 1.02
C LEU A 193 -2.22 12.50 0.58
N PRO A 194 -2.72 13.46 -0.23
CA PRO A 194 -1.94 14.63 -0.62
C PRO A 194 -1.52 15.48 0.59
N ASP A 195 -2.40 15.65 1.58
CA ASP A 195 -2.10 16.40 2.81
C ASP A 195 -0.99 15.70 3.62
N ALA A 196 -1.11 14.38 3.79
CA ALA A 196 -0.10 13.60 4.50
C ALA A 196 1.28 13.67 3.82
N HIS A 197 1.34 13.54 2.48
CA HIS A 197 2.60 13.59 1.74
C HIS A 197 3.28 14.94 1.75
N VAL A 198 2.51 16.01 1.60
CA VAL A 198 3.07 17.37 1.58
C VAL A 198 3.76 17.69 2.89
N GLU A 199 3.12 17.33 3.99
CA GLU A 199 3.61 17.66 5.32
C GLU A 199 4.66 16.68 5.85
N ALA A 200 4.63 15.40 5.45
CA ALA A 200 5.54 14.38 5.95
C ALA A 200 7.03 14.69 5.65
N PRO A 201 7.97 14.29 6.52
CA PRO A 201 9.39 14.30 6.17
C PRO A 201 9.65 13.36 4.99
N THR A 202 10.75 13.55 4.27
CA THR A 202 11.05 12.77 3.05
C THR A 202 10.94 11.26 3.27
N ALA A 203 11.56 10.71 4.30
CA ALA A 203 11.46 9.29 4.62
C ALA A 203 10.02 8.83 4.93
N GLY A 204 9.22 9.67 5.61
CA GLY A 204 7.80 9.42 5.83
C GLY A 204 7.04 9.30 4.51
N SER A 205 7.26 10.22 3.57
CA SER A 205 6.64 10.16 2.23
C SER A 205 7.08 8.93 1.45
N VAL A 206 8.35 8.53 1.54
CA VAL A 206 8.87 7.33 0.86
C VAL A 206 8.19 6.05 1.37
N LEU A 207 8.13 5.83 2.68
CA LEU A 207 7.47 4.65 3.25
C LEU A 207 5.95 4.67 3.05
N LEU A 208 5.33 5.86 3.16
CA LEU A 208 3.90 6.00 2.92
C LEU A 208 3.54 5.61 1.49
N ALA A 209 4.18 6.20 0.48
CA ALA A 209 3.92 5.87 -0.92
C ALA A 209 4.48 4.50 -1.31
N GLY A 210 5.67 4.16 -0.84
CA GLY A 210 6.37 2.93 -1.21
C GLY A 210 5.72 1.67 -0.68
N VAL A 211 5.23 1.69 0.57
CA VAL A 211 4.79 0.49 1.28
C VAL A 211 3.39 0.61 1.87
N LEU A 212 3.06 1.66 2.64
CA LEU A 212 1.77 1.74 3.35
C LEU A 212 0.56 1.62 2.43
N LEU A 213 0.60 2.24 1.24
CA LEU A 213 -0.48 2.15 0.27
C LEU A 213 -0.69 0.71 -0.21
N LYS A 214 0.40 -0.08 -0.30
CA LYS A 214 0.35 -1.49 -0.72
C LYS A 214 -0.28 -2.41 0.32
N MET A 215 -0.36 -2.01 1.57
CA MET A 215 -1.13 -2.76 2.57
C MET A 215 -2.61 -2.88 2.15
N GLY A 216 -3.21 -1.80 1.62
CA GLY A 216 -4.59 -1.81 1.16
C GLY A 216 -4.80 -2.71 -0.06
N THR A 217 -3.95 -2.62 -1.08
CA THR A 217 -4.02 -3.48 -2.27
C THR A 217 -3.69 -4.94 -1.95
N TYR A 218 -2.72 -5.18 -1.05
CA TYR A 218 -2.46 -6.52 -0.50
C TYR A 218 -3.68 -7.07 0.23
N GLY A 219 -4.35 -6.24 1.05
CA GLY A 219 -5.57 -6.61 1.74
C GLY A 219 -6.70 -7.00 0.78
N MET A 220 -6.88 -6.28 -0.32
CA MET A 220 -7.83 -6.64 -1.37
C MET A 220 -7.50 -8.00 -1.99
N LEU A 221 -6.23 -8.23 -2.37
CA LEU A 221 -5.79 -9.51 -2.93
C LEU A 221 -5.95 -10.65 -1.93
N ARG A 222 -5.50 -10.46 -0.69
CA ARG A 222 -5.43 -11.52 0.32
C ARG A 222 -6.80 -11.82 0.93
N PHE A 223 -7.50 -10.80 1.38
CA PHE A 223 -8.72 -10.97 2.18
C PHE A 223 -9.99 -10.75 1.38
N SER A 224 -10.09 -9.70 0.54
CA SER A 224 -11.32 -9.51 -0.25
C SER A 224 -11.53 -10.65 -1.23
N LEU A 225 -10.52 -11.01 -2.04
CA LEU A 225 -10.64 -12.15 -2.96
C LEU A 225 -10.55 -13.51 -2.25
N GLY A 226 -9.79 -13.59 -1.15
CA GLY A 226 -9.57 -14.84 -0.43
C GLY A 226 -10.78 -15.31 0.39
N LEU A 227 -11.40 -14.39 1.15
CA LEU A 227 -12.52 -14.70 2.05
C LEU A 227 -13.88 -14.46 1.41
N PHE A 228 -13.99 -13.51 0.47
CA PHE A 228 -15.25 -13.04 -0.11
C PHE A 228 -15.26 -13.07 -1.65
N PRO A 229 -14.94 -14.22 -2.29
CA PRO A 229 -14.81 -14.29 -3.75
C PRO A 229 -16.10 -13.92 -4.50
N ASP A 230 -17.26 -14.35 -4.01
CA ASP A 230 -18.54 -14.07 -4.65
C ASP A 230 -18.95 -12.62 -4.49
N GLN A 231 -18.78 -12.05 -3.30
CA GLN A 231 -19.03 -10.64 -3.02
C GLN A 231 -18.09 -9.74 -3.82
N SER A 232 -16.81 -10.15 -3.96
CA SER A 232 -15.82 -9.43 -4.77
C SER A 232 -16.23 -9.39 -6.24
N ARG A 233 -16.72 -10.50 -6.79
CA ARG A 233 -17.23 -10.56 -8.17
C ARG A 233 -18.51 -9.74 -8.35
N ALA A 234 -19.46 -9.87 -7.43
CA ALA A 234 -20.72 -9.12 -7.47
C ALA A 234 -20.51 -7.59 -7.43
N ASN A 235 -19.44 -7.13 -6.75
CA ASN A 235 -19.14 -5.72 -6.59
C ASN A 235 -18.06 -5.20 -7.58
N ALA A 236 -17.50 -6.04 -8.44
CA ALA A 236 -16.41 -5.68 -9.35
C ALA A 236 -16.76 -4.49 -10.27
N GLY A 237 -18.00 -4.41 -10.73
CA GLY A 237 -18.41 -3.36 -11.68
C GLY A 237 -18.25 -1.95 -11.10
N TRP A 238 -18.88 -1.65 -9.95
CA TRP A 238 -18.77 -0.32 -9.36
C TRP A 238 -17.37 -0.03 -8.80
N ILE A 239 -16.64 -1.05 -8.31
CA ILE A 239 -15.25 -0.90 -7.86
C ILE A 239 -14.35 -0.52 -9.04
N SER A 240 -14.51 -1.17 -10.19
CA SER A 240 -13.78 -0.82 -11.41
C SER A 240 -14.08 0.60 -11.88
N VAL A 241 -15.32 1.06 -11.79
CA VAL A 241 -15.70 2.44 -12.10
C VAL A 241 -15.00 3.42 -11.16
N LEU A 242 -14.95 3.17 -9.86
CA LEU A 242 -14.22 4.01 -8.91
C LEU A 242 -12.71 4.02 -9.19
N ALA A 243 -12.15 2.87 -9.57
CA ALA A 243 -10.75 2.77 -9.97
C ALA A 243 -10.45 3.61 -11.23
N LEU A 244 -11.28 3.53 -12.26
CA LEU A 244 -11.16 4.34 -13.49
C LEU A 244 -11.30 5.84 -13.20
N ILE A 245 -12.26 6.24 -12.36
CA ILE A 245 -12.37 7.63 -11.91
C ILE A 245 -11.06 8.05 -11.22
N GLY A 246 -10.51 7.20 -10.33
CA GLY A 246 -9.24 7.45 -9.65
C GLY A 246 -8.06 7.62 -10.62
N ILE A 247 -7.99 6.78 -11.67
CA ILE A 247 -6.97 6.88 -12.72
C ILE A 247 -7.03 8.24 -13.42
N ILE A 248 -8.19 8.58 -13.98
CA ILE A 248 -8.38 9.79 -14.78
C ILE A 248 -8.29 11.05 -13.91
N TYR A 249 -9.03 11.09 -12.81
CA TYR A 249 -9.04 12.21 -11.87
C TYR A 249 -7.66 12.45 -11.27
N GLY A 250 -6.99 11.38 -10.79
CA GLY A 250 -5.65 11.49 -10.21
C GLY A 250 -4.63 12.08 -11.20
N ALA A 251 -4.65 11.61 -12.45
CA ALA A 251 -3.77 12.11 -13.50
C ALA A 251 -4.05 13.59 -13.86
N LEU A 252 -5.32 13.95 -14.06
CA LEU A 252 -5.70 15.33 -14.40
C LEU A 252 -5.38 16.32 -13.29
N VAL A 253 -5.62 15.93 -12.02
CA VAL A 253 -5.28 16.78 -10.88
C VAL A 253 -3.78 16.90 -10.71
N ALA A 254 -3.01 15.83 -10.95
CA ALA A 254 -1.55 15.87 -10.90
C ALA A 254 -0.96 16.89 -11.89
N LEU A 255 -1.50 16.98 -13.10
CA LEU A 255 -1.03 17.91 -14.16
C LEU A 255 -1.05 19.39 -13.74
N VAL A 256 -1.96 19.79 -12.87
CA VAL A 256 -2.14 21.19 -12.46
C VAL A 256 -1.54 21.52 -11.09
N GLN A 257 -0.82 20.58 -10.46
CA GLN A 257 -0.23 20.83 -9.16
C GLN A 257 1.04 21.70 -9.26
N PRO A 258 1.11 22.84 -8.58
CA PRO A 258 2.33 23.65 -8.51
C PRO A 258 3.38 23.04 -7.59
N ASN A 259 2.97 22.20 -6.63
CA ASN A 259 3.83 21.60 -5.64
C ASN A 259 4.24 20.18 -6.05
N MET A 260 5.54 19.91 -6.09
CA MET A 260 6.12 18.65 -6.55
C MET A 260 5.63 17.44 -5.73
N LYS A 261 5.53 17.55 -4.41
CA LYS A 261 5.01 16.45 -3.57
C LYS A 261 3.53 16.17 -3.82
N LYS A 262 2.71 17.22 -4.07
CA LYS A 262 1.30 17.05 -4.42
C LYS A 262 1.16 16.36 -5.77
N LEU A 263 1.97 16.75 -6.75
CA LEU A 263 1.99 16.10 -8.07
C LEU A 263 2.25 14.60 -7.92
N ILE A 264 3.31 14.21 -7.19
CA ILE A 264 3.66 12.81 -6.96
C ILE A 264 2.55 12.08 -6.16
N ALA A 265 1.91 12.73 -5.19
CA ALA A 265 0.82 12.14 -4.42
C ALA A 265 -0.42 11.85 -5.28
N TYR A 266 -0.81 12.79 -6.16
CA TYR A 266 -1.94 12.58 -7.07
C TYR A 266 -1.63 11.57 -8.17
N SER A 267 -0.39 11.50 -8.67
CA SER A 267 0.00 10.44 -9.59
C SER A 267 -0.11 9.05 -8.93
N SER A 268 0.17 8.95 -7.62
CA SER A 268 -0.01 7.69 -6.88
C SER A 268 -1.47 7.24 -6.83
N ILE A 269 -2.44 8.17 -6.71
CA ILE A 269 -3.88 7.85 -6.78
C ILE A 269 -4.21 7.23 -8.13
N SER A 270 -3.67 7.77 -9.21
CA SER A 270 -3.84 7.24 -10.56
C SER A 270 -3.25 5.82 -10.69
N HIS A 271 -1.98 5.63 -10.35
CA HIS A 271 -1.31 4.33 -10.47
C HIS A 271 -1.95 3.24 -9.62
N LEU A 272 -2.41 3.57 -8.40
CA LEU A 272 -3.11 2.61 -7.56
C LEU A 272 -4.54 2.32 -8.05
N GLY A 273 -5.14 3.21 -8.81
CA GLY A 273 -6.34 2.93 -9.59
C GLY A 273 -6.15 1.76 -10.55
N PHE A 274 -5.00 1.71 -11.28
CA PHE A 274 -4.65 0.56 -12.12
C PHE A 274 -4.53 -0.72 -11.31
N VAL A 275 -3.92 -0.65 -10.11
CA VAL A 275 -3.81 -1.84 -9.25
C VAL A 275 -5.19 -2.37 -8.88
N VAL A 276 -6.11 -1.52 -8.43
CA VAL A 276 -7.48 -1.94 -8.07
C VAL A 276 -8.22 -2.49 -9.29
N LEU A 277 -8.11 -1.83 -10.44
CA LEU A 277 -8.71 -2.29 -11.70
C LEU A 277 -8.21 -3.69 -12.08
N GLY A 278 -6.89 -3.93 -11.96
CA GLY A 278 -6.28 -5.24 -12.24
C GLY A 278 -6.74 -6.32 -11.28
N ILE A 279 -6.85 -6.02 -9.97
CA ILE A 279 -7.35 -6.95 -8.95
C ILE A 279 -8.76 -7.40 -9.27
N PHE A 280 -9.66 -6.46 -9.59
CA PHE A 280 -11.08 -6.74 -9.83
C PHE A 280 -11.40 -7.10 -11.29
N SER A 281 -10.39 -7.27 -12.15
CA SER A 281 -10.54 -7.88 -13.47
C SER A 281 -10.72 -9.40 -13.39
N PHE A 282 -10.29 -10.04 -12.31
CA PHE A 282 -10.29 -11.50 -12.10
C PHE A 282 -9.60 -12.30 -13.21
N THR A 283 -8.65 -11.67 -13.92
CA THR A 283 -7.85 -12.35 -14.93
C THR A 283 -6.43 -12.56 -14.41
N PRO A 284 -5.72 -13.64 -14.81
CA PRO A 284 -4.32 -13.82 -14.44
C PRO A 284 -3.45 -12.61 -14.82
N ALA A 285 -3.60 -12.11 -16.06
CA ALA A 285 -2.85 -10.93 -16.51
C ALA A 285 -3.12 -9.68 -15.68
N GLY A 286 -4.39 -9.44 -15.29
CA GLY A 286 -4.75 -8.31 -14.43
C GLY A 286 -4.16 -8.45 -13.02
N LEU A 287 -4.20 -9.64 -12.43
CA LEU A 287 -3.64 -9.91 -11.10
C LEU A 287 -2.11 -9.80 -11.10
N ASP A 288 -1.44 -10.36 -12.11
CA ASP A 288 0.01 -10.25 -12.29
C ASP A 288 0.41 -8.79 -12.51
N GLY A 289 -0.32 -8.08 -13.39
CA GLY A 289 -0.13 -6.67 -13.63
C GLY A 289 -0.30 -5.83 -12.37
N ALA A 290 -1.38 -6.05 -11.60
CA ALA A 290 -1.62 -5.36 -10.34
C ALA A 290 -0.47 -5.56 -9.35
N THR A 291 -0.02 -6.81 -9.16
CA THR A 291 1.10 -7.13 -8.28
C THR A 291 2.39 -6.47 -8.75
N PHE A 292 2.64 -6.47 -10.06
CA PHE A 292 3.82 -5.83 -10.63
C PHE A 292 3.78 -4.30 -10.46
N VAL A 293 2.62 -3.64 -10.69
CA VAL A 293 2.46 -2.20 -10.46
C VAL A 293 2.69 -1.86 -8.99
N MET A 294 2.24 -2.68 -8.04
CA MET A 294 2.51 -2.44 -6.61
C MET A 294 4.01 -2.30 -6.34
N LEU A 295 4.84 -3.20 -6.90
CA LEU A 295 6.29 -3.18 -6.71
C LEU A 295 6.94 -2.04 -7.48
N ALA A 296 6.61 -1.89 -8.77
CA ALA A 296 7.14 -0.85 -9.64
C ALA A 296 6.87 0.57 -9.09
N HIS A 297 5.61 0.84 -8.70
CA HIS A 297 5.22 2.10 -8.07
C HIS A 297 5.94 2.31 -6.73
N GLY A 298 6.15 1.25 -5.92
CA GLY A 298 6.88 1.35 -4.67
C GLY A 298 8.30 1.88 -4.86
N VAL A 299 9.01 1.36 -5.85
CA VAL A 299 10.38 1.77 -6.18
C VAL A 299 10.39 3.15 -6.85
N SER A 300 9.61 3.36 -7.92
CA SER A 300 9.63 4.60 -8.69
C SER A 300 9.15 5.80 -7.88
N THR A 301 8.02 5.69 -7.19
CA THR A 301 7.47 6.79 -6.39
C THR A 301 8.30 7.04 -5.12
N GLY A 302 8.85 5.99 -4.51
CA GLY A 302 9.82 6.13 -3.43
C GLY A 302 11.03 6.94 -3.88
N ALA A 303 11.59 6.63 -5.06
CA ALA A 303 12.70 7.37 -5.65
C ALA A 303 12.32 8.83 -5.99
N LEU A 304 11.11 9.08 -6.54
CA LEU A 304 10.64 10.45 -6.81
C LEU A 304 10.56 11.29 -5.53
N PHE A 305 10.05 10.75 -4.43
CA PHE A 305 10.03 11.47 -3.16
C PHE A 305 11.42 11.72 -2.60
N MET A 306 12.36 10.77 -2.74
CA MET A 306 13.77 10.98 -2.35
C MET A 306 14.40 12.09 -3.18
N LEU A 307 14.20 12.09 -4.49
CA LEU A 307 14.71 13.11 -5.40
C LEU A 307 14.10 14.49 -5.10
N ALA A 308 12.80 14.58 -4.84
CA ALA A 308 12.16 15.81 -4.40
C ALA A 308 12.74 16.29 -3.04
N GLY A 309 13.02 15.38 -2.11
CA GLY A 309 13.66 15.69 -0.85
C GLY A 309 15.07 16.27 -1.03
N ILE A 310 15.87 15.74 -1.96
CA ILE A 310 17.21 16.27 -2.27
C ILE A 310 17.14 17.73 -2.78
N LEU A 311 16.12 18.09 -3.53
CA LEU A 311 15.92 19.49 -3.96
C LEU A 311 15.49 20.36 -2.77
N TYR A 312 14.59 19.86 -1.94
CA TYR A 312 14.13 20.59 -0.76
C TYR A 312 15.26 20.93 0.20
N GLU A 313 16.18 20.00 0.47
CA GLU A 313 17.37 20.25 1.33
C GLU A 313 18.24 21.41 0.83
N ARG A 314 18.16 21.75 -0.45
CA ARG A 314 18.94 22.83 -1.07
C ARG A 314 18.20 24.16 -1.18
N ARG A 315 16.86 24.12 -1.36
CA ARG A 315 16.06 25.32 -1.68
C ARG A 315 14.94 25.58 -0.70
N HIS A 316 14.64 24.63 0.20
CA HIS A 316 13.57 24.68 1.20
C HIS A 316 12.17 24.95 0.61
N THR A 317 11.95 24.55 -0.63
CA THR A 317 10.64 24.64 -1.32
C THR A 317 10.39 23.40 -2.17
N TYR A 318 9.11 23.10 -2.41
CA TYR A 318 8.64 22.08 -3.35
C TYR A 318 7.92 22.72 -4.56
N GLU A 319 7.85 24.04 -4.63
CA GLU A 319 7.18 24.74 -5.74
C GLU A 319 7.98 24.58 -7.04
N ILE A 320 7.31 24.03 -8.06
CA ILE A 320 7.95 23.65 -9.34
C ILE A 320 8.50 24.88 -10.07
N SER A 321 7.82 26.03 -9.97
CA SER A 321 8.24 27.30 -10.57
C SER A 321 9.59 27.82 -10.07
N GLU A 322 10.03 27.40 -8.88
CA GLU A 322 11.33 27.79 -8.30
C GLU A 322 12.52 26.98 -8.85
N PHE A 323 12.23 25.99 -9.71
CA PHE A 323 13.26 25.13 -10.29
C PHE A 323 13.30 25.28 -11.82
N GLY A 324 14.49 25.53 -12.34
CA GLY A 324 14.76 25.61 -13.78
C GLY A 324 16.20 25.26 -14.08
N GLY A 325 16.47 24.69 -15.27
CA GLY A 325 17.81 24.45 -15.78
C GLY A 325 18.67 23.50 -14.93
N LEU A 326 18.09 22.62 -14.13
CA LEU A 326 18.81 21.73 -13.18
C LEU A 326 19.83 20.80 -13.86
N ALA A 327 19.69 20.55 -15.16
CA ALA A 327 20.62 19.68 -15.90
C ALA A 327 22.05 20.25 -15.93
N THR A 328 22.19 21.58 -15.96
CA THR A 328 23.52 22.23 -15.98
C THR A 328 24.25 22.12 -14.64
N PRO A 329 23.70 22.56 -13.49
CA PRO A 329 24.40 22.49 -12.21
C PRO A 329 24.41 21.08 -11.60
N MET A 330 23.46 20.20 -11.97
CA MET A 330 23.28 18.88 -11.37
C MET A 330 23.00 17.77 -12.41
N PRO A 331 23.93 17.51 -13.36
CA PRO A 331 23.66 16.61 -14.50
C PRO A 331 23.32 15.18 -14.09
N ARG A 332 24.04 14.63 -13.10
CA ARG A 332 23.77 13.26 -12.60
C ARG A 332 22.40 13.16 -11.94
N TYR A 333 22.02 14.16 -11.17
CA TYR A 333 20.69 14.24 -10.55
C TYR A 333 19.59 14.33 -11.62
N ALA A 334 19.78 15.22 -12.62
CA ALA A 334 18.81 15.41 -13.69
C ALA A 334 18.61 14.14 -14.53
N ALA A 335 19.71 13.42 -14.83
CA ALA A 335 19.65 12.16 -15.57
C ALA A 335 18.87 11.08 -14.77
N LEU A 336 19.15 10.94 -13.47
CA LEU A 336 18.45 10.01 -12.61
C LEU A 336 16.97 10.39 -12.44
N PHE A 337 16.69 11.69 -12.23
CA PHE A 337 15.33 12.20 -12.11
C PHE A 337 14.52 11.91 -13.39
N LEU A 338 15.09 12.19 -14.55
CA LEU A 338 14.46 11.91 -15.84
C LEU A 338 14.18 10.42 -16.01
N PHE A 339 15.15 9.55 -15.70
CA PHE A 339 14.97 8.09 -15.78
C PHE A 339 13.81 7.61 -14.89
N ILE A 340 13.72 8.08 -13.65
CA ILE A 340 12.66 7.70 -12.73
C ILE A 340 11.31 8.26 -13.16
N VAL A 341 11.25 9.49 -13.69
CA VAL A 341 10.02 10.07 -14.26
C VAL A 341 9.54 9.23 -15.43
N LEU A 342 10.42 8.91 -16.39
CA LEU A 342 10.08 8.07 -17.55
C LEU A 342 9.58 6.69 -17.14
N SER A 343 10.17 6.12 -16.08
CA SER A 343 9.71 4.87 -15.48
C SER A 343 8.31 5.01 -14.86
N SER A 344 8.05 6.12 -14.18
CA SER A 344 6.75 6.36 -13.52
C SER A 344 5.62 6.62 -14.51
N ILE A 345 5.88 7.31 -15.62
CA ILE A 345 4.87 7.59 -16.66
C ILE A 345 4.59 6.42 -17.60
N GLY A 346 5.19 5.26 -17.36
CA GLY A 346 4.92 4.07 -18.16
C GLY A 346 5.59 4.06 -19.53
N LEU A 347 6.82 4.59 -19.68
CA LEU A 347 7.56 4.47 -20.93
C LEU A 347 7.85 2.98 -21.24
N PRO A 348 7.56 2.47 -22.46
CA PRO A 348 7.95 1.15 -22.88
C PRO A 348 9.43 0.84 -22.57
N LEU A 349 9.75 -0.39 -22.19
CA LEU A 349 11.03 -0.88 -21.68
C LEU A 349 11.29 -0.59 -20.19
N LEU A 350 10.49 0.22 -19.53
CA LEU A 350 10.60 0.49 -18.10
C LEU A 350 9.48 -0.20 -17.31
N ASN A 351 9.67 -0.33 -16.00
CA ASN A 351 8.82 -1.12 -15.13
C ASN A 351 7.36 -0.62 -15.05
N GLY A 352 7.11 0.70 -15.13
CA GLY A 352 5.75 1.24 -15.11
C GLY A 352 4.87 0.69 -16.23
N PHE A 353 5.41 0.66 -17.47
CA PHE A 353 4.68 0.17 -18.64
C PHE A 353 4.23 -1.28 -18.49
N VAL A 354 5.12 -2.16 -18.05
CA VAL A 354 4.83 -3.61 -17.99
C VAL A 354 3.60 -3.91 -17.15
N GLY A 355 3.53 -3.32 -15.96
CA GLY A 355 2.42 -3.58 -15.04
C GLY A 355 1.09 -2.99 -15.53
N GLU A 356 1.08 -1.73 -15.97
CA GLU A 356 -0.13 -1.07 -16.45
C GLU A 356 -0.66 -1.72 -17.74
N PHE A 357 0.24 -2.09 -18.67
CA PHE A 357 -0.15 -2.81 -19.89
C PHE A 357 -0.79 -4.17 -19.58
N LEU A 358 -0.25 -4.92 -18.62
CA LEU A 358 -0.84 -6.19 -18.19
C LEU A 358 -2.22 -5.99 -17.55
N VAL A 359 -2.39 -4.95 -16.74
CA VAL A 359 -3.69 -4.60 -16.14
C VAL A 359 -4.71 -4.29 -17.23
N LEU A 360 -4.39 -3.40 -18.16
CA LEU A 360 -5.29 -3.03 -19.27
C LEU A 360 -5.62 -4.25 -20.14
N SER A 361 -4.61 -5.02 -20.54
CA SER A 361 -4.79 -6.26 -21.31
C SER A 361 -5.68 -7.27 -20.60
N GLY A 362 -5.49 -7.43 -19.27
CA GLY A 362 -6.31 -8.33 -18.45
C GLY A 362 -7.76 -7.82 -18.33
N THR A 363 -7.94 -6.53 -18.09
CA THR A 363 -9.26 -5.90 -17.95
C THR A 363 -10.02 -5.92 -19.27
N PHE A 364 -9.36 -5.65 -20.39
CA PHE A 364 -9.98 -5.69 -21.72
C PHE A 364 -10.60 -7.06 -22.05
N ARG A 365 -10.01 -8.15 -21.57
CA ARG A 365 -10.56 -9.51 -21.77
C ARG A 365 -11.88 -9.75 -21.06
N THR A 366 -12.16 -9.05 -19.98
CA THR A 366 -13.41 -9.19 -19.20
C THR A 366 -14.42 -8.10 -19.54
N SER A 367 -13.95 -6.91 -19.88
CA SER A 367 -14.80 -5.78 -20.26
C SER A 367 -14.02 -4.83 -21.16
N ALA A 368 -14.41 -4.77 -22.44
CA ALA A 368 -13.83 -3.79 -23.36
C ALA A 368 -14.16 -2.33 -22.99
N LEU A 369 -15.16 -2.10 -22.12
CA LEU A 369 -15.51 -0.76 -21.64
C LEU A 369 -14.51 -0.27 -20.58
N TYR A 370 -13.94 -1.16 -19.79
CA TYR A 370 -13.05 -0.81 -18.67
C TYR A 370 -11.54 -0.89 -19.04
N GLY A 371 -11.18 -1.65 -20.06
CA GLY A 371 -9.82 -1.77 -20.59
C GLY A 371 -9.60 -0.85 -21.79
#